data_c7397675fa58c5dfc3c65d62ec8cfe48
#
_entry.id   c7397675fa58c5dfc3c65d62ec8cfe48
#
_cell.length_a   1.000
_cell.length_b   1.000
_cell.length_c   1.000
_cell.angle_alpha   90.00
_cell.angle_beta   90.00
_cell.angle_gamma   90.00
#
_symmetry.space_group_name_H-M   'P 1'
#
loop_
_entity.id
_entity.type
_entity.pdbx_description
1 polymer ?
#
loop_
_entity_poly.entity_id
_entity_poly.type
_entity_poly.pdbx_seq_one_letter_code
_entity_poly.pdbx_strand_id
1 'polypeptide(L)'
;YFVLACKDPKWELSIPEPDEKNVVTVKEALAGLPNVIPNSNEEGKEYEDQESDYSKKMKDLDFWKRLNFNNKLTYHMPMKHRAYTLERFGLLNQGESLKDLFDRYIGEERIQLQERRVLPKKMFIKRNYRLIEEQPSPTVTSHCLDEFVHPIYNRALTVRECARLQSFPDSYDFCGGPYLTPHLHNDIQDKYEQIGDAVPPLLAYAWGVAISDTLRRC
;
A
#
# COMPACT_ATOMS: atom_id res chain seq x y z
N TYR A 1 -0.61 -13.21 12.24
CA TYR A 1 -1.26 -13.92 13.36
C TYR A 1 -1.34 -13.01 14.56
N PHE A 2 -2.52 -12.93 15.21
CA PHE A 2 -2.68 -12.25 16.49
C PHE A 2 -2.78 -13.33 17.57
N VAL A 3 -2.03 -13.15 18.65
CA VAL A 3 -2.09 -14.02 19.83
C VAL A 3 -2.66 -13.21 20.97
N LEU A 4 -3.80 -13.64 21.49
CA LEU A 4 -4.44 -13.05 22.65
C LEU A 4 -4.33 -14.03 23.80
N ALA A 5 -3.82 -13.54 24.93
CA ALA A 5 -3.70 -14.31 26.16
C ALA A 5 -4.41 -13.59 27.29
N CYS A 6 -5.25 -14.30 28.04
CA CYS A 6 -5.89 -13.82 29.24
C CYS A 6 -5.43 -14.63 30.44
N LYS A 7 -5.21 -13.96 31.58
CA LYS A 7 -4.85 -14.62 32.85
C LYS A 7 -6.03 -15.30 33.51
N ASP A 8 -7.24 -14.81 33.29
CA ASP A 8 -8.46 -15.37 33.89
C ASP A 8 -9.20 -16.19 32.82
N PRO A 9 -9.38 -17.51 33.01
CA PRO A 9 -10.08 -18.36 32.06
C PRO A 9 -11.58 -18.05 31.90
N LYS A 10 -12.15 -17.18 32.73
CA LYS A 10 -13.54 -16.75 32.63
C LYS A 10 -13.76 -15.66 31.56
N TRP A 11 -12.70 -15.08 31.03
CA TRP A 11 -12.81 -14.04 30.02
C TRP A 11 -12.93 -14.62 28.64
N GLU A 12 -14.07 -14.45 28.03
CA GLU A 12 -14.29 -14.78 26.63
C GLU A 12 -14.07 -13.52 25.79
N LEU A 13 -12.97 -13.48 25.04
CA LEU A 13 -12.69 -12.41 24.11
C LEU A 13 -13.48 -12.64 22.81
N SER A 14 -14.34 -11.67 22.46
CA SER A 14 -14.97 -11.68 21.14
C SER A 14 -13.94 -11.28 20.07
N ILE A 15 -13.80 -12.10 19.03
CA ILE A 15 -12.96 -11.78 17.89
C ILE A 15 -13.75 -10.82 16.98
N PRO A 16 -13.16 -9.70 16.52
CA PRO A 16 -13.82 -8.84 15.55
C PRO A 16 -14.14 -9.61 14.27
N GLU A 17 -15.41 -9.60 13.87
CA GLU A 17 -15.81 -10.21 12.61
C GLU A 17 -15.46 -9.28 11.44
N PRO A 18 -14.98 -9.83 10.31
CA PRO A 18 -14.74 -9.02 9.12
C PRO A 18 -16.07 -8.52 8.55
N ASP A 19 -16.09 -7.27 8.13
CA ASP A 19 -17.22 -6.70 7.41
C ASP A 19 -17.14 -7.08 5.91
N GLU A 20 -17.64 -8.27 5.59
CA GLU A 20 -17.60 -8.80 4.23
C GLU A 20 -18.45 -7.99 3.23
N LYS A 21 -19.37 -7.17 3.72
CA LYS A 21 -20.26 -6.36 2.87
C LYS A 21 -19.65 -5.03 2.45
N ASN A 22 -18.70 -4.53 3.23
CA ASN A 22 -18.07 -3.23 3.03
C ASN A 22 -16.56 -3.38 2.80
N VAL A 23 -16.19 -4.25 1.87
CA VAL A 23 -14.79 -4.46 1.49
C VAL A 23 -14.31 -3.26 0.69
N VAL A 24 -13.28 -2.58 1.17
CA VAL A 24 -12.69 -1.42 0.51
C VAL A 24 -11.85 -1.86 -0.69
N THR A 25 -12.18 -1.35 -1.86
CA THR A 25 -11.42 -1.60 -3.10
C THR A 25 -10.19 -0.69 -3.19
N VAL A 26 -9.23 -1.06 -4.06
CA VAL A 26 -8.06 -0.22 -4.36
C VAL A 26 -8.50 1.16 -4.86
N LYS A 27 -9.50 1.22 -5.71
CA LYS A 27 -10.07 2.47 -6.22
C LYS A 27 -10.59 3.37 -5.10
N GLU A 28 -11.35 2.82 -4.16
CA GLU A 28 -11.84 3.57 -3.01
C GLU A 28 -10.72 4.03 -2.08
N ALA A 29 -9.71 3.17 -1.87
CA ALA A 29 -8.58 3.51 -1.02
C ALA A 29 -7.72 4.64 -1.60
N LEU A 30 -7.55 4.68 -2.91
CA LEU A 30 -6.74 5.68 -3.60
C LEU A 30 -7.54 6.93 -4.02
N ALA A 31 -8.85 6.93 -3.84
CA ALA A 31 -9.72 8.05 -4.23
C ALA A 31 -9.26 9.39 -3.61
N GLY A 32 -9.29 10.44 -4.40
CA GLY A 32 -8.87 11.79 -4.01
C GLY A 32 -7.36 12.00 -3.96
N LEU A 33 -6.54 11.00 -4.24
CA LEU A 33 -5.10 11.19 -4.44
C LEU A 33 -4.81 11.57 -5.89
N PRO A 34 -4.08 12.69 -6.15
CA PRO A 34 -3.78 13.13 -7.50
C PRO A 34 -2.83 12.18 -8.21
N ASN A 35 -2.88 12.18 -9.54
CA ASN A 35 -1.82 11.49 -10.28
C ASN A 35 -0.49 12.23 -10.13
N VAL A 36 0.57 11.46 -9.91
CA VAL A 36 1.95 11.95 -9.90
C VAL A 36 2.74 11.32 -11.06
N ILE A 37 3.50 12.15 -11.76
CA ILE A 37 4.22 11.72 -12.96
C ILE A 37 5.51 11.00 -12.55
N PRO A 38 5.74 9.74 -13.01
CA PRO A 38 6.97 9.03 -12.70
C PRO A 38 8.21 9.85 -13.13
N ASN A 39 9.26 9.74 -12.33
CA ASN A 39 10.53 10.45 -12.54
C ASN A 39 10.46 12.00 -12.40
N SER A 40 9.32 12.57 -12.05
CA SER A 40 9.28 13.96 -11.62
C SER A 40 9.86 14.09 -10.19
N ASN A 41 10.22 15.32 -9.81
CA ASN A 41 10.56 15.65 -8.42
C ASN A 41 9.38 16.37 -7.73
N GLU A 42 8.22 16.36 -8.37
CA GLU A 42 7.03 17.03 -7.89
C GLU A 42 6.23 16.09 -7.00
N GLU A 43 6.01 16.49 -5.78
CA GLU A 43 5.11 15.82 -4.85
C GLU A 43 3.68 16.29 -5.13
N GLY A 44 2.72 15.36 -5.15
CA GLY A 44 1.30 15.68 -5.17
C GLY A 44 0.94 16.40 -3.87
N LYS A 45 0.40 17.63 -3.96
CA LYS A 45 0.20 18.51 -2.80
C LYS A 45 -1.26 18.73 -2.44
N GLU A 46 -2.14 18.54 -3.38
CA GLU A 46 -3.58 18.81 -3.24
C GLU A 46 -4.40 17.58 -3.56
N TYR A 47 -5.47 17.39 -2.81
CA TYR A 47 -6.41 16.31 -3.06
C TYR A 47 -7.32 16.64 -4.23
N GLU A 48 -7.73 15.61 -4.97
CA GLU A 48 -8.77 15.72 -6.00
C GLU A 48 -10.17 15.60 -5.37
N ASP A 49 -11.19 16.11 -6.09
CA ASP A 49 -12.58 16.14 -5.61
C ASP A 49 -13.26 14.77 -5.53
N GLN A 50 -12.74 13.77 -6.24
CA GLN A 50 -13.30 12.42 -6.23
C GLN A 50 -12.92 11.66 -4.95
N GLU A 51 -13.81 11.67 -3.97
CA GLU A 51 -13.62 10.99 -2.70
C GLU A 51 -14.55 9.79 -2.53
N SER A 52 -14.03 8.75 -1.89
CA SER A 52 -14.82 7.64 -1.35
C SER A 52 -15.11 7.87 0.15
N ASP A 53 -16.03 7.09 0.72
CA ASP A 53 -16.24 7.14 2.16
C ASP A 53 -15.00 6.68 2.95
N TYR A 54 -14.23 5.75 2.38
CA TYR A 54 -12.95 5.36 2.96
C TYR A 54 -11.93 6.49 2.93
N SER A 55 -11.77 7.20 1.79
CA SER A 55 -10.81 8.30 1.70
C SER A 55 -11.20 9.48 2.61
N LYS A 56 -12.49 9.78 2.78
CA LYS A 56 -12.98 10.74 3.77
C LYS A 56 -12.61 10.33 5.19
N LYS A 57 -12.79 9.03 5.54
CA LYS A 57 -12.40 8.49 6.84
C LYS A 57 -10.91 8.61 7.10
N MET A 58 -10.05 8.41 6.07
CA MET A 58 -8.60 8.59 6.23
C MET A 58 -8.20 10.04 6.53
N LYS A 59 -9.03 11.00 6.16
CA LYS A 59 -8.83 12.44 6.44
C LYS A 59 -9.57 12.94 7.69
N ASP A 60 -10.42 12.12 8.30
CA ASP A 60 -11.25 12.49 9.45
C ASP A 60 -10.40 12.64 10.73
N LEU A 61 -10.11 13.89 11.09
CA LEU A 61 -9.31 14.21 12.26
C LEU A 61 -10.01 13.87 13.58
N ASP A 62 -11.33 13.97 13.63
CA ASP A 62 -12.11 13.65 14.83
C ASP A 62 -12.10 12.16 15.10
N PHE A 63 -12.26 11.34 14.07
CA PHE A 63 -12.14 9.89 14.18
C PHE A 63 -10.73 9.48 14.64
N TRP A 64 -9.69 10.06 14.05
CA TRP A 64 -8.31 9.72 14.35
C TRP A 64 -7.72 10.46 15.55
N LYS A 65 -8.49 11.37 16.20
CA LYS A 65 -8.07 12.17 17.37
C LYS A 65 -6.76 12.93 17.14
N ARG A 66 -6.59 13.49 15.95
CA ARG A 66 -5.43 14.31 15.59
C ARG A 66 -5.75 15.80 15.68
N LEU A 67 -4.95 16.55 16.45
CA LEU A 67 -5.25 17.95 16.78
C LEU A 67 -4.63 18.99 15.83
N ASN A 68 -3.63 18.67 15.03
CA ASN A 68 -2.85 19.65 14.25
C ASN A 68 -2.56 19.19 12.82
N PHE A 69 -3.58 18.78 12.10
CA PHE A 69 -3.42 18.46 10.69
C PHE A 69 -3.69 19.71 9.82
N ASN A 70 -2.73 20.04 8.95
CA ASN A 70 -2.85 21.20 8.05
C ASN A 70 -3.48 20.87 6.70
N ASN A 71 -4.18 19.75 6.57
CA ASN A 71 -4.85 19.26 5.35
C ASN A 71 -3.94 19.19 4.09
N LYS A 72 -2.63 19.12 4.28
CA LYS A 72 -1.68 18.96 3.18
C LYS A 72 -1.42 17.49 2.93
N LEU A 73 -1.49 17.11 1.66
CA LEU A 73 -1.05 15.80 1.21
C LEU A 73 0.48 15.70 1.37
N THR A 74 0.94 14.64 2.04
CA THR A 74 2.35 14.36 2.28
C THR A 74 2.71 12.96 1.81
N TYR A 75 3.98 12.70 1.56
CA TYR A 75 4.49 11.39 1.12
C TYR A 75 3.92 10.89 -0.21
N HIS A 76 3.37 11.79 -1.02
CA HIS A 76 2.80 11.46 -2.33
C HIS A 76 3.76 11.85 -3.48
N MET A 77 5.00 11.40 -3.38
CA MET A 77 6.05 11.62 -4.37
C MET A 77 6.25 10.37 -5.22
N PRO A 78 6.31 10.50 -6.56
CA PRO A 78 6.53 9.36 -7.43
C PRO A 78 7.97 8.84 -7.30
N MET A 79 8.11 7.52 -7.34
CA MET A 79 9.44 6.90 -7.38
C MET A 79 10.09 7.06 -8.76
N LYS A 80 11.43 7.09 -8.75
CA LYS A 80 12.21 7.13 -9.99
C LYS A 80 12.36 5.72 -10.55
N HIS A 81 11.94 5.56 -11.80
CA HIS A 81 12.04 4.31 -12.52
C HIS A 81 12.89 4.46 -13.78
N ARG A 82 13.63 3.41 -14.13
CA ARG A 82 14.35 3.36 -15.42
C ARG A 82 13.33 3.16 -16.55
N ALA A 83 13.67 3.63 -17.75
CA ALA A 83 12.78 3.56 -18.90
C ALA A 83 12.24 2.14 -19.15
N TYR A 84 13.08 1.13 -19.05
CA TYR A 84 12.67 -0.27 -19.23
C TYR A 84 11.71 -0.78 -18.13
N THR A 85 11.74 -0.18 -16.93
CA THR A 85 10.79 -0.50 -15.87
C THR A 85 9.42 0.12 -16.16
N LEU A 86 9.39 1.36 -16.65
CA LEU A 86 8.14 2.01 -17.08
C LEU A 86 7.51 1.27 -18.26
N GLU A 87 8.33 0.82 -19.22
CA GLU A 87 7.88 0.00 -20.34
C GLU A 87 7.28 -1.33 -19.83
N ARG A 88 7.95 -2.01 -18.90
CA ARG A 88 7.43 -3.22 -18.25
C ARG A 88 6.06 -2.98 -17.62
N PHE A 89 5.93 -1.91 -16.88
CA PHE A 89 4.65 -1.56 -16.26
C PHE A 89 3.57 -1.34 -17.31
N GLY A 90 3.90 -0.70 -18.45
CA GLY A 90 2.95 -0.50 -19.55
C GLY A 90 2.46 -1.78 -20.23
N LEU A 91 3.19 -2.88 -20.08
CA LEU A 91 2.81 -4.18 -20.64
C LEU A 91 1.93 -5.03 -19.72
N LEU A 92 1.82 -4.67 -18.42
CA LEU A 92 1.01 -5.39 -17.45
C LEU A 92 -0.46 -4.96 -17.54
N ASN A 93 -1.36 -5.91 -17.59
CA ASN A 93 -2.79 -5.65 -17.35
C ASN A 93 -3.09 -5.68 -15.84
N GLN A 94 -4.24 -5.12 -15.42
CA GLN A 94 -4.69 -5.25 -14.03
C GLN A 94 -4.80 -6.74 -13.65
N GLY A 95 -4.29 -7.09 -12.48
CA GLY A 95 -4.24 -8.47 -12.01
C GLY A 95 -3.05 -9.29 -12.49
N GLU A 96 -2.20 -8.73 -13.35
CA GLU A 96 -1.00 -9.43 -13.82
C GLU A 96 0.24 -9.03 -13.02
N SER A 97 1.09 -10.02 -12.81
CA SER A 97 2.41 -9.88 -12.20
C SER A 97 3.53 -9.94 -13.24
N LEU A 98 4.75 -9.65 -12.81
CA LEU A 98 5.94 -9.87 -13.64
C LEU A 98 6.04 -11.33 -14.13
N LYS A 99 5.57 -12.29 -13.33
CA LYS A 99 5.56 -13.70 -13.74
C LYS A 99 4.61 -13.95 -14.90
N ASP A 100 3.39 -13.41 -14.82
CA ASP A 100 2.39 -13.56 -15.88
C ASP A 100 2.88 -12.92 -17.20
N LEU A 101 3.50 -11.74 -17.07
CA LEU A 101 4.14 -11.08 -18.21
C LEU A 101 5.27 -11.91 -18.82
N PHE A 102 6.12 -12.53 -17.97
CA PHE A 102 7.20 -13.39 -18.42
C PHE A 102 6.68 -14.65 -19.11
N ASP A 103 5.61 -15.26 -18.60
CA ASP A 103 5.02 -16.47 -19.17
C ASP A 103 4.28 -16.18 -20.47
N ARG A 104 3.74 -14.96 -20.64
CA ARG A 104 3.06 -14.52 -21.87
C ARG A 104 3.99 -14.45 -23.06
N TYR A 105 5.23 -13.99 -22.87
CA TYR A 105 6.21 -13.88 -23.95
C TYR A 105 7.11 -15.12 -24.02
N ILE A 106 7.26 -15.72 -25.20
CA ILE A 106 8.05 -16.94 -25.43
C ILE A 106 9.04 -16.75 -26.58
N GLY A 107 10.02 -17.63 -26.68
CA GLY A 107 10.96 -17.66 -27.79
C GLY A 107 11.72 -16.35 -27.99
N GLU A 108 11.78 -15.89 -29.23
CA GLU A 108 12.55 -14.71 -29.62
C GLU A 108 12.02 -13.42 -29.03
N GLU A 109 10.70 -13.26 -28.89
CA GLU A 109 10.09 -12.08 -28.26
C GLU A 109 10.54 -11.90 -26.81
N ARG A 110 10.58 -13.01 -26.03
CA ARG A 110 11.11 -12.99 -24.67
C ARG A 110 12.57 -12.57 -24.65
N ILE A 111 13.40 -13.10 -25.55
CA ILE A 111 14.83 -12.78 -25.64
C ILE A 111 15.01 -11.29 -25.91
N GLN A 112 14.30 -10.71 -26.88
CA GLN A 112 14.35 -9.28 -27.18
C GLN A 112 13.96 -8.40 -25.98
N LEU A 113 12.90 -8.77 -25.23
CA LEU A 113 12.49 -8.05 -24.03
C LEU A 113 13.53 -8.19 -22.90
N GLN A 114 14.22 -9.32 -22.80
CA GLN A 114 15.31 -9.51 -21.85
C GLN A 114 16.57 -8.72 -22.22
N GLU A 115 16.91 -8.61 -23.48
CA GLU A 115 18.03 -7.77 -23.96
C GLU A 115 17.78 -6.29 -23.67
N ARG A 116 16.54 -5.83 -23.83
CA ARG A 116 16.08 -4.48 -23.47
C ARG A 116 15.89 -4.29 -21.97
N ARG A 117 16.09 -5.31 -21.14
CA ARG A 117 15.87 -5.33 -19.69
C ARG A 117 14.40 -5.14 -19.25
N VAL A 118 13.47 -5.19 -20.15
CA VAL A 118 12.03 -5.14 -19.85
C VAL A 118 11.63 -6.38 -19.06
N LEU A 119 12.08 -7.56 -19.48
CA LEU A 119 11.97 -8.79 -18.70
C LEU A 119 13.31 -9.15 -18.04
N PRO A 120 13.30 -9.71 -16.84
CA PRO A 120 14.52 -10.18 -16.18
C PRO A 120 14.99 -11.50 -16.82
N LYS A 121 16.31 -11.75 -16.76
CA LYS A 121 16.87 -13.06 -17.12
C LYS A 121 16.54 -14.13 -16.08
N LYS A 122 16.39 -13.72 -14.82
CA LYS A 122 16.04 -14.58 -13.69
C LYS A 122 14.68 -14.14 -13.16
N MET A 123 13.75 -15.09 -13.02
CA MET A 123 12.41 -14.78 -12.52
C MET A 123 12.42 -14.54 -11.02
N PHE A 124 11.70 -13.50 -10.61
CA PHE A 124 11.38 -13.21 -9.22
C PHE A 124 9.86 -13.34 -9.04
N ILE A 125 9.45 -14.19 -8.12
CA ILE A 125 8.04 -14.37 -7.77
C ILE A 125 7.59 -13.16 -6.93
N LYS A 126 6.34 -12.73 -7.05
CA LYS A 126 5.73 -11.61 -6.31
C LYS A 126 6.37 -10.24 -6.58
N ARG A 127 6.66 -9.92 -7.83
CA ARG A 127 7.09 -8.58 -8.21
C ARG A 127 6.20 -7.99 -9.28
N ASN A 128 6.03 -6.66 -9.20
CA ASN A 128 5.33 -5.85 -10.19
C ASN A 128 3.90 -6.36 -10.49
N TYR A 129 3.12 -6.66 -9.45
CA TYR A 129 1.70 -6.98 -9.60
C TYR A 129 0.93 -5.69 -9.83
N ARG A 130 0.27 -5.54 -10.98
CA ARG A 130 -0.62 -4.41 -11.22
C ARG A 130 -1.92 -4.63 -10.47
N LEU A 131 -2.20 -3.74 -9.53
CA LEU A 131 -3.41 -3.81 -8.71
C LEU A 131 -4.67 -3.76 -9.58
N ILE A 132 -5.75 -4.38 -9.08
CA ILE A 132 -7.08 -4.36 -9.69
C ILE A 132 -7.91 -3.30 -8.97
N GLU A 133 -8.44 -2.31 -9.70
CA GLU A 133 -9.18 -1.19 -9.11
C GLU A 133 -10.38 -1.62 -8.27
N GLU A 134 -11.17 -2.55 -8.80
CA GLU A 134 -12.44 -2.99 -8.22
C GLU A 134 -12.29 -4.16 -7.23
N GLN A 135 -11.07 -4.42 -6.77
CA GLN A 135 -10.79 -5.45 -5.79
C GLN A 135 -10.03 -4.90 -4.58
N PRO A 136 -10.09 -5.56 -3.41
CA PRO A 136 -9.25 -5.21 -2.29
C PRO A 136 -7.77 -5.41 -2.64
N SER A 137 -6.90 -4.60 -2.04
CA SER A 137 -5.45 -4.77 -2.20
C SER A 137 -5.00 -6.11 -1.61
N PRO A 138 -4.03 -6.79 -2.24
CA PRO A 138 -3.25 -7.80 -1.54
C PRO A 138 -2.57 -7.21 -0.29
N THR A 139 -2.07 -8.07 0.58
CA THR A 139 -1.35 -7.66 1.79
C THR A 139 -0.19 -6.73 1.44
N VAL A 140 -0.17 -5.53 2.01
CA VAL A 140 0.94 -4.59 1.90
C VAL A 140 2.08 -5.09 2.77
N THR A 141 3.23 -5.35 2.15
CA THR A 141 4.44 -5.81 2.84
C THR A 141 5.52 -4.72 2.85
N SER A 142 6.60 -4.92 3.59
CA SER A 142 7.78 -4.05 3.58
C SER A 142 8.44 -3.89 2.20
N HIS A 143 8.07 -4.75 1.23
CA HIS A 143 8.55 -4.69 -0.15
C HIS A 143 7.52 -4.13 -1.13
N CYS A 144 6.46 -3.48 -0.67
CA CYS A 144 5.33 -3.05 -1.49
C CYS A 144 5.75 -2.15 -2.67
N LEU A 145 6.84 -1.40 -2.56
CA LEU A 145 7.41 -0.63 -3.67
C LEU A 145 7.76 -1.49 -4.90
N ASP A 146 8.35 -2.65 -4.66
CA ASP A 146 8.75 -3.59 -5.72
C ASP A 146 7.60 -4.53 -6.13
N GLU A 147 6.68 -4.77 -5.21
CA GLU A 147 5.58 -5.73 -5.41
C GLU A 147 4.43 -5.14 -6.21
N PHE A 148 4.09 -3.85 -6.01
CA PHE A 148 2.88 -3.27 -6.58
C PHE A 148 3.16 -2.26 -7.70
N VAL A 149 2.29 -2.32 -8.71
CA VAL A 149 2.15 -1.33 -9.76
C VAL A 149 0.78 -0.67 -9.62
N HIS A 150 0.73 0.65 -9.79
CA HIS A 150 -0.52 1.40 -9.74
C HIS A 150 -1.54 0.84 -10.75
N PRO A 151 -2.84 0.73 -10.39
CA PRO A 151 -3.82 0.09 -11.25
C PRO A 151 -3.96 0.76 -12.63
N ILE A 152 -3.88 2.10 -12.68
CA ILE A 152 -4.07 2.89 -13.89
C ILE A 152 -2.73 3.36 -14.48
N TYR A 153 -1.81 3.84 -13.65
CA TYR A 153 -0.59 4.50 -14.10
C TYR A 153 0.61 3.55 -14.15
N ASN A 154 1.52 3.77 -15.12
CA ASN A 154 2.71 2.94 -15.29
C ASN A 154 3.81 3.35 -14.31
N ARG A 155 3.56 3.20 -13.02
CA ARG A 155 4.49 3.49 -11.92
C ARG A 155 4.22 2.60 -10.71
N ALA A 156 5.20 2.48 -9.83
CA ALA A 156 4.96 1.92 -8.50
C ALA A 156 4.06 2.87 -7.69
N LEU A 157 3.52 2.36 -6.59
CA LEU A 157 2.77 3.16 -5.64
C LEU A 157 3.69 4.16 -4.92
N THR A 158 3.13 5.30 -4.53
CA THR A 158 3.78 6.22 -3.60
C THR A 158 3.68 5.73 -2.17
N VAL A 159 4.46 6.31 -1.27
CA VAL A 159 4.37 6.01 0.17
C VAL A 159 2.94 6.27 0.69
N ARG A 160 2.31 7.37 0.30
CA ARG A 160 0.92 7.70 0.70
C ARG A 160 -0.10 6.69 0.17
N GLU A 161 0.05 6.22 -1.06
CA GLU A 161 -0.81 5.17 -1.62
C GLU A 161 -0.68 3.85 -0.85
N CYS A 162 0.54 3.41 -0.56
CA CYS A 162 0.76 2.23 0.30
C CYS A 162 0.17 2.43 1.71
N ALA A 163 0.35 3.61 2.30
CA ALA A 163 -0.21 3.96 3.60
C ALA A 163 -1.75 3.88 3.61
N ARG A 164 -2.41 4.41 2.55
CA ARG A 164 -3.87 4.30 2.39
C ARG A 164 -4.34 2.86 2.29
N LEU A 165 -3.66 2.01 1.51
CA LEU A 165 -3.97 0.57 1.42
C LEU A 165 -3.78 -0.15 2.77
N GLN A 166 -2.87 0.32 3.61
CA GLN A 166 -2.61 -0.21 4.95
C GLN A 166 -3.46 0.48 6.04
N SER A 167 -4.43 1.30 5.65
CA SER A 167 -5.34 2.07 6.53
C SER A 167 -4.67 3.10 7.47
N PHE A 168 -3.52 3.63 7.12
CA PHE A 168 -2.97 4.79 7.81
C PHE A 168 -3.75 6.06 7.46
N PRO A 169 -4.12 6.90 8.45
CA PRO A 169 -4.73 8.19 8.16
C PRO A 169 -3.76 9.11 7.42
N ASP A 170 -4.31 10.02 6.62
CA ASP A 170 -3.50 10.98 5.86
C ASP A 170 -2.71 11.94 6.76
N SER A 171 -3.20 12.16 7.97
CA SER A 171 -2.52 12.94 9.01
C SER A 171 -1.34 12.21 9.66
N TYR A 172 -1.09 10.93 9.33
CA TYR A 172 0.02 10.20 9.91
C TYR A 172 1.34 10.64 9.29
N ASP A 173 2.28 11.02 10.16
CA ASP A 173 3.63 11.43 9.80
C ASP A 173 4.62 10.30 10.07
N PHE A 174 5.27 9.83 9.01
CA PHE A 174 6.28 8.77 9.09
C PHE A 174 7.63 9.36 9.47
N CYS A 175 7.90 9.43 10.79
CA CYS A 175 9.13 10.00 11.32
C CYS A 175 10.34 9.08 11.10
N GLY A 176 11.53 9.68 10.99
CA GLY A 176 12.80 8.97 10.79
C GLY A 176 12.88 8.23 9.46
N GLY A 177 14.08 7.81 9.08
CA GLY A 177 14.34 7.08 7.85
C GLY A 177 14.11 7.85 6.54
N PRO A 178 14.73 7.45 5.44
CA PRO A 178 14.54 8.04 4.11
C PRO A 178 13.24 7.55 3.47
N TYR A 179 12.88 8.11 2.31
CA TYR A 179 11.82 7.55 1.46
C TYR A 179 12.13 6.14 0.99
N LEU A 180 13.38 5.89 0.66
CA LEU A 180 13.92 4.60 0.22
C LEU A 180 15.33 4.43 0.76
N THR A 181 15.59 3.27 1.34
CA THR A 181 16.94 2.92 1.83
C THR A 181 17.79 2.41 0.66
N PRO A 182 19.01 2.93 0.45
CA PRO A 182 19.96 2.28 -0.42
C PRO A 182 20.25 0.87 0.10
N HIS A 183 20.31 -0.12 -0.77
CA HIS A 183 20.48 -1.56 -0.47
C HIS A 183 21.65 -1.95 0.47
N LEU A 184 22.43 -1.00 0.95
CA LEU A 184 23.60 -1.19 1.80
C LEU A 184 23.38 -0.78 3.28
N HIS A 185 22.21 -0.27 3.64
CA HIS A 185 21.91 0.19 5.00
C HIS A 185 20.74 -0.59 5.58
N ASN A 186 21.03 -1.71 6.27
CA ASN A 186 20.00 -2.57 6.87
C ASN A 186 19.48 -2.07 8.23
N ASP A 187 20.05 -0.98 8.77
CA ASP A 187 19.77 -0.55 10.14
C ASP A 187 18.70 0.56 10.23
N ILE A 188 18.24 1.08 9.09
CA ILE A 188 17.27 2.19 9.04
C ILE A 188 16.13 1.80 8.11
N GLN A 189 14.92 1.64 8.66
CA GLN A 189 13.73 1.38 7.87
C GLN A 189 13.36 2.61 7.02
N ASP A 190 13.11 2.39 5.74
CA ASP A 190 12.51 3.40 4.89
C ASP A 190 10.99 3.51 5.09
N LYS A 191 10.35 4.43 4.39
CA LYS A 191 8.91 4.68 4.58
C LYS A 191 8.04 3.50 4.14
N TYR A 192 8.44 2.75 3.12
CA TYR A 192 7.71 1.57 2.65
C TYR A 192 7.82 0.42 3.64
N GLU A 193 9.01 0.21 4.21
CA GLU A 193 9.24 -0.79 5.25
C GLU A 193 8.44 -0.47 6.53
N GLN A 194 8.44 0.81 6.96
CA GLN A 194 7.65 1.24 8.11
C GLN A 194 6.15 0.94 7.94
N ILE A 195 5.61 1.12 6.72
CA ILE A 195 4.22 0.83 6.43
C ILE A 195 3.96 -0.67 6.44
N GLY A 196 4.79 -1.43 5.72
CA GLY A 196 4.55 -2.87 5.53
C GLY A 196 4.74 -3.71 6.79
N ASP A 197 5.62 -3.27 7.71
CA ASP A 197 5.87 -3.94 8.99
C ASP A 197 4.84 -3.55 10.07
N ALA A 198 4.01 -2.55 9.82
CA ALA A 198 3.03 -2.08 10.79
C ALA A 198 1.75 -2.93 10.79
N VAL A 199 1.11 -2.98 11.94
CA VAL A 199 -0.29 -3.44 12.04
C VAL A 199 -1.20 -2.38 11.42
N PRO A 200 -2.12 -2.73 10.49
CA PRO A 200 -3.05 -1.77 9.93
C PRO A 200 -3.86 -1.04 11.00
N PRO A 201 -3.88 0.30 11.04
CA PRO A 201 -4.55 1.05 12.10
C PRO A 201 -6.03 0.73 12.30
N LEU A 202 -6.80 0.51 11.24
CA LEU A 202 -8.21 0.11 11.39
C LEU A 202 -8.36 -1.29 11.97
N LEU A 203 -7.45 -2.21 11.68
CA LEU A 203 -7.43 -3.54 12.29
C LEU A 203 -7.09 -3.45 13.77
N ALA A 204 -6.07 -2.66 14.12
CA ALA A 204 -5.72 -2.39 15.52
C ALA A 204 -6.89 -1.74 16.30
N TYR A 205 -7.62 -0.83 15.66
CA TYR A 205 -8.81 -0.21 16.23
C TYR A 205 -9.91 -1.25 16.52
N ALA A 206 -10.22 -2.13 15.56
CA ALA A 206 -11.23 -3.16 15.75
C ALA A 206 -10.90 -4.10 16.93
N TRP A 207 -9.64 -4.53 17.02
CA TRP A 207 -9.16 -5.31 18.16
C TRP A 207 -9.21 -4.53 19.48
N GLY A 208 -8.86 -3.25 19.47
CA GLY A 208 -8.94 -2.38 20.64
C GLY A 208 -10.36 -2.25 21.19
N VAL A 209 -11.35 -2.12 20.29
CA VAL A 209 -12.77 -2.10 20.66
C VAL A 209 -13.19 -3.43 21.28
N ALA A 210 -12.88 -4.56 20.64
CA ALA A 210 -13.24 -5.89 21.14
C ALA A 210 -12.64 -6.17 22.54
N ILE A 211 -11.39 -5.80 22.75
CA ILE A 211 -10.73 -5.91 24.07
C ILE A 211 -11.40 -5.00 25.10
N SER A 212 -11.67 -3.74 24.75
CA SER A 212 -12.33 -2.78 25.65
C SER A 212 -13.73 -3.26 26.07
N ASP A 213 -14.51 -3.80 25.15
CA ASP A 213 -15.85 -4.31 25.43
C ASP A 213 -15.81 -5.57 26.29
N THR A 214 -14.82 -6.43 26.10
CA THR A 214 -14.58 -7.58 26.98
C THR A 214 -14.28 -7.13 28.39
N LEU A 215 -13.37 -6.15 28.57
CA LEU A 215 -12.99 -5.63 29.87
C LEU A 215 -14.13 -4.92 30.61
N ARG A 216 -15.11 -4.34 29.91
CA ARG A 216 -16.29 -3.70 30.51
C ARG A 216 -17.36 -4.69 30.99
N ARG A 217 -17.32 -5.92 30.49
CA ARG A 217 -18.27 -6.99 30.88
C ARG A 217 -17.79 -7.79 32.08
N CYS A 218 -16.55 -7.60 32.46
CA CYS A 218 -15.92 -8.24 33.66
C CYS A 218 -15.96 -7.30 34.88
#